data_c7aa4eee6c94cf640bfc0f2335bb9598
#
_entry.id   c7aa4eee6c94cf640bfc0f2335bb9598
#
_cell.length_a   1.000
_cell.length_b   1.000
_cell.length_c   1.000
_cell.angle_alpha   90.00
_cell.angle_beta   90.00
_cell.angle_gamma   90.00
#
_symmetry.space_group_name_H-M   'P 1'
#
loop_
_entity.id
_entity.type
_entity.pdbx_description
1 polymer ?
#
loop_
_entity_poly.entity_id
_entity_poly.type
_entity_poly.pdbx_seq_one_letter_code
_entity_poly.pdbx_strand_id
1 'polypeptide(L)'
;MDHSILQKRFFDHALGKKILSCIQCGTCSASCPLNENMDHAPREIFALIRDGHMEEVLRSNTPWFCVSCYNCMSRCPKEIPVTDIMYMLKQMATELGLAPKTHKMQDMYHIFHKDIERHGRVSAIHLMSRYGMKHPGDMLGKMSLGLQLFKKNRLEISPQKIKHPQHLACMLGEKAKK
;
A
#
# COMPACT_ATOMS: atom_id res chain seq x y z
N MET A 1 0.31 20.90 -9.13
CA MET A 1 -0.72 20.20 -9.91
C MET A 1 -2.07 20.81 -9.54
N ASP A 2 -3.01 20.95 -10.47
CA ASP A 2 -4.29 21.58 -10.17
C ASP A 2 -5.10 20.71 -9.17
N HIS A 3 -5.36 21.23 -7.99
CA HIS A 3 -6.05 20.51 -6.90
C HIS A 3 -7.46 20.06 -7.32
N SER A 4 -8.12 20.82 -8.18
CA SER A 4 -9.46 20.51 -8.69
C SER A 4 -9.49 19.25 -9.55
N ILE A 5 -8.44 19.00 -10.32
CA ILE A 5 -8.31 17.82 -11.19
C ILE A 5 -8.12 16.55 -10.35
N LEU A 6 -7.28 16.62 -9.32
CA LEU A 6 -7.05 15.47 -8.41
C LEU A 6 -8.30 15.09 -7.64
N GLN A 7 -9.00 16.10 -7.10
CA GLN A 7 -10.23 15.90 -6.37
C GLN A 7 -11.32 15.32 -7.28
N LYS A 8 -11.47 15.85 -8.49
CA LYS A 8 -12.39 15.31 -9.50
C LYS A 8 -12.10 13.84 -9.81
N ARG A 9 -10.84 13.50 -10.09
CA ARG A 9 -10.42 12.12 -10.36
C ARG A 9 -10.77 11.19 -9.21
N PHE A 10 -10.60 11.64 -7.96
CA PHE A 10 -10.98 10.86 -6.78
C PHE A 10 -12.49 10.64 -6.71
N PHE A 11 -13.30 11.67 -6.92
CA PHE A 11 -14.76 11.58 -6.85
C PHE A 11 -15.41 10.92 -8.08
N ASP A 12 -14.73 10.85 -9.20
CA ASP A 12 -15.19 10.09 -10.36
C ASP A 12 -15.22 8.57 -10.07
N HIS A 13 -14.39 8.12 -9.12
CA HIS A 13 -14.40 6.74 -8.67
C HIS A 13 -15.58 6.47 -7.71
N ALA A 14 -16.25 5.32 -7.88
CA ALA A 14 -17.43 4.96 -7.06
C ALA A 14 -17.15 4.93 -5.56
N LEU A 15 -15.95 4.48 -5.16
CA LEU A 15 -15.50 4.47 -3.75
C LEU A 15 -15.30 5.88 -3.21
N GLY A 16 -14.74 6.79 -4.01
CA GLY A 16 -14.50 8.17 -3.61
C GLY A 16 -15.79 8.91 -3.25
N LYS A 17 -16.86 8.70 -4.02
CA LYS A 17 -18.18 9.31 -3.74
C LYS A 17 -18.74 8.94 -2.37
N LYS A 18 -18.39 7.76 -1.83
CA LYS A 18 -18.89 7.32 -0.52
C LYS A 18 -18.44 8.20 0.64
N ILE A 19 -17.32 8.91 0.52
CA ILE A 19 -16.89 9.82 1.61
C ILE A 19 -17.80 11.05 1.77
N LEU A 20 -18.60 11.38 0.76
CA LEU A 20 -19.56 12.50 0.85
C LEU A 20 -20.64 12.25 1.91
N SER A 21 -20.95 10.98 2.21
CA SER A 21 -21.86 10.61 3.29
C SER A 21 -21.22 10.64 4.69
N CYS A 22 -19.92 10.95 4.79
CA CYS A 22 -19.19 10.96 6.05
C CYS A 22 -19.70 12.07 6.98
N ILE A 23 -20.15 11.67 8.17
CA ILE A 23 -20.63 12.59 9.23
C ILE A 23 -19.50 13.06 10.17
N GLN A 24 -18.26 12.73 9.87
CA GLN A 24 -17.10 13.13 10.66
C GLN A 24 -17.12 12.68 12.14
N CYS A 25 -17.78 11.57 12.47
CA CYS A 25 -17.94 11.07 13.85
C CYS A 25 -16.64 10.62 14.53
N GLY A 26 -15.54 10.42 13.79
CA GLY A 26 -14.23 10.05 14.33
C GLY A 26 -14.04 8.58 14.68
N THR A 27 -15.06 7.72 14.57
CA THR A 27 -14.97 6.29 14.93
C THR A 27 -13.86 5.56 14.19
N CYS A 28 -13.62 5.88 12.91
CA CYS A 28 -12.55 5.28 12.11
C CYS A 28 -11.16 5.62 12.65
N SER A 29 -10.95 6.84 13.15
CA SER A 29 -9.68 7.27 13.77
C SER A 29 -9.48 6.63 15.15
N ALA A 30 -10.52 6.64 15.98
CA ALA A 30 -10.47 6.02 17.31
C ALA A 30 -10.27 4.50 17.26
N SER A 31 -10.70 3.83 16.18
CA SER A 31 -10.54 2.38 16.00
C SER A 31 -9.22 1.97 15.37
N CYS A 32 -8.45 2.93 14.84
CA CYS A 32 -7.22 2.63 14.10
C CYS A 32 -6.06 2.37 15.07
N PRO A 33 -5.46 1.15 15.04
CA PRO A 33 -4.35 0.84 15.93
C PRO A 33 -3.05 1.58 15.61
N LEU A 34 -2.98 2.21 14.41
CA LEU A 34 -1.79 2.92 13.94
C LEU A 34 -2.02 4.43 13.82
N ASN A 35 -3.12 4.93 14.38
CA ASN A 35 -3.50 6.34 14.27
C ASN A 35 -2.39 7.31 14.71
N GLU A 36 -1.67 6.96 15.77
CA GLU A 36 -0.58 7.79 16.33
C GLU A 36 0.66 7.88 15.43
N ASN A 37 0.80 6.95 14.49
CA ASN A 37 1.93 6.92 13.55
C ASN A 37 1.61 7.57 12.19
N MET A 38 0.36 7.97 11.99
CA MET A 38 -0.14 8.59 10.77
C MET A 38 0.02 10.11 10.81
N ASP A 39 0.38 10.71 9.67
CA ASP A 39 0.43 12.18 9.54
C ASP A 39 -0.95 12.79 9.77
N HIS A 40 -1.99 12.11 9.28
CA HIS A 40 -3.39 12.49 9.44
C HIS A 40 -4.21 11.27 9.85
N ALA A 41 -5.09 11.44 10.83
CA ALA A 41 -6.03 10.40 11.21
C ALA A 41 -6.98 10.05 10.03
N PRO A 42 -7.54 8.83 9.96
CA PRO A 42 -8.46 8.46 8.88
C PRO A 42 -9.62 9.42 8.67
N ARG A 43 -10.17 10.00 9.74
CA ARG A 43 -11.21 11.03 9.67
C ARG A 43 -10.70 12.32 9.02
N GLU A 44 -9.48 12.73 9.35
CA GLU A 44 -8.84 13.95 8.82
C GLU A 44 -8.55 13.83 7.33
N ILE A 45 -8.12 12.65 6.87
CA ILE A 45 -7.98 12.36 5.44
C ILE A 45 -9.29 12.66 4.70
N PHE A 46 -10.44 12.26 5.25
CA PHE A 46 -11.73 12.51 4.60
C PHE A 46 -12.12 14.00 4.62
N ALA A 47 -11.77 14.73 5.67
CA ALA A 47 -11.95 16.17 5.72
C ALA A 47 -11.09 16.86 4.67
N LEU A 48 -9.78 16.59 4.64
CA LEU A 48 -8.84 17.15 3.67
C LEU A 48 -9.25 16.89 2.21
N ILE A 49 -9.73 15.68 1.89
CA ILE A 49 -10.24 15.37 0.55
C ILE A 49 -11.45 16.24 0.20
N ARG A 50 -12.39 16.41 1.12
CA ARG A 50 -13.58 17.24 0.90
C ARG A 50 -13.24 18.72 0.72
N ASP A 51 -12.25 19.18 1.45
CA ASP A 51 -11.77 20.58 1.42
C ASP A 51 -10.83 20.86 0.23
N GLY A 52 -10.54 19.84 -0.61
CA GLY A 52 -9.74 19.99 -1.83
C GLY A 52 -8.24 19.80 -1.65
N HIS A 53 -7.76 19.43 -0.46
CA HIS A 53 -6.33 19.23 -0.15
C HIS A 53 -5.80 17.86 -0.60
N MET A 54 -6.16 17.44 -1.84
CA MET A 54 -5.80 16.11 -2.37
C MET A 54 -4.31 15.85 -2.44
N GLU A 55 -3.51 16.86 -2.80
CA GLU A 55 -2.05 16.69 -2.89
C GLU A 55 -1.44 16.38 -1.53
N GLU A 56 -1.87 17.07 -0.47
CA GLU A 56 -1.45 16.83 0.90
C GLU A 56 -1.79 15.39 1.33
N VAL A 57 -3.01 14.95 1.06
CA VAL A 57 -3.46 13.58 1.33
C VAL A 57 -2.59 12.54 0.62
N LEU A 58 -2.29 12.74 -0.67
CA LEU A 58 -1.49 11.81 -1.47
C LEU A 58 -0.02 11.77 -1.06
N ARG A 59 0.50 12.86 -0.53
CA ARG A 59 1.87 12.95 0.00
C ARG A 59 2.00 12.44 1.44
N SER A 60 0.88 12.28 2.15
CA SER A 60 0.88 11.81 3.54
C SER A 60 1.26 10.33 3.67
N ASN A 61 1.76 9.96 4.83
CA ASN A 61 2.07 8.58 5.16
C ASN A 61 0.82 7.75 5.50
N THR A 62 -0.30 8.40 5.79
CA THR A 62 -1.51 7.74 6.32
C THR A 62 -1.99 6.55 5.50
N PRO A 63 -2.18 6.64 4.17
CA PRO A 63 -2.55 5.48 3.38
C PRO A 63 -1.55 4.32 3.52
N TRP A 64 -0.25 4.62 3.65
CA TRP A 64 0.84 3.63 3.70
C TRP A 64 0.91 2.88 5.03
N PHE A 65 0.51 3.51 6.12
CA PHE A 65 0.40 2.87 7.43
C PHE A 65 -0.84 1.98 7.58
N CYS A 66 -1.80 2.05 6.64
CA CYS A 66 -2.97 1.18 6.68
C CYS A 66 -2.57 -0.29 6.49
N VAL A 67 -2.79 -1.10 7.53
CA VAL A 67 -2.50 -2.55 7.58
C VAL A 67 -3.72 -3.41 7.29
N SER A 68 -4.81 -2.81 6.80
CA SER A 68 -6.01 -3.54 6.38
C SER A 68 -6.66 -4.39 7.48
N CYS A 69 -6.67 -3.89 8.70
CA CYS A 69 -7.33 -4.57 9.83
C CYS A 69 -8.86 -4.47 9.80
N TYR A 70 -9.44 -3.63 8.93
CA TYR A 70 -10.88 -3.40 8.70
C TYR A 70 -11.67 -2.88 9.91
N ASN A 71 -11.05 -2.60 11.06
CA ASN A 71 -11.75 -2.07 12.23
C ASN A 71 -12.54 -0.79 11.97
N CYS A 72 -11.99 0.09 11.14
CA CYS A 72 -12.65 1.34 10.76
C CYS A 72 -13.88 1.13 9.87
N MET A 73 -13.89 0.09 9.04
CA MET A 73 -15.04 -0.26 8.19
C MET A 73 -16.18 -0.86 9.02
N SER A 74 -15.86 -1.86 9.85
CA SER A 74 -16.86 -2.59 10.65
C SER A 74 -17.61 -1.71 11.65
N ARG A 75 -17.00 -0.58 12.03
CA ARG A 75 -17.56 0.37 13.01
C ARG A 75 -18.13 1.64 12.40
N CYS A 76 -18.05 1.80 11.08
CA CYS A 76 -18.53 3.02 10.42
C CYS A 76 -20.07 3.04 10.36
N PRO A 77 -20.74 4.05 10.97
CA PRO A 77 -22.22 4.13 10.94
C PRO A 77 -22.76 4.47 9.55
N LYS A 78 -21.89 4.92 8.63
CA LYS A 78 -22.22 5.22 7.24
C LYS A 78 -21.69 4.17 6.25
N GLU A 79 -21.19 3.05 6.75
CA GLU A 79 -20.70 1.91 5.96
C GLU A 79 -19.67 2.33 4.89
N ILE A 80 -18.83 3.33 5.21
CA ILE A 80 -17.80 3.82 4.30
C ILE A 80 -16.67 2.81 4.26
N PRO A 81 -16.25 2.35 3.07
CA PRO A 81 -15.16 1.39 2.91
C PRO A 81 -13.80 2.08 3.08
N VAL A 82 -13.49 2.48 4.32
CA VAL A 82 -12.30 3.28 4.67
C VAL A 82 -11.01 2.61 4.20
N THR A 83 -10.88 1.30 4.39
CA THR A 83 -9.70 0.53 3.99
C THR A 83 -9.51 0.56 2.47
N ASP A 84 -10.58 0.36 1.70
CA ASP A 84 -10.51 0.34 0.24
C ASP A 84 -10.18 1.74 -0.31
N ILE A 85 -10.67 2.79 0.36
CA ILE A 85 -10.31 4.17 0.04
C ILE A 85 -8.81 4.41 0.30
N MET A 86 -8.23 3.88 1.39
CA MET A 86 -6.80 3.97 1.63
C MET A 86 -5.98 3.28 0.53
N TYR A 87 -6.44 2.13 0.01
CA TYR A 87 -5.82 1.48 -1.14
C TYR A 87 -5.91 2.31 -2.41
N MET A 88 -7.07 2.89 -2.68
CA MET A 88 -7.24 3.79 -3.82
C MET A 88 -6.30 5.00 -3.74
N LEU A 89 -6.14 5.59 -2.55
CA LEU A 89 -5.19 6.69 -2.33
C LEU A 89 -3.74 6.25 -2.55
N LYS A 90 -3.33 5.05 -2.09
CA LYS A 90 -2.00 4.48 -2.38
C LYS A 90 -1.76 4.37 -3.89
N GLN A 91 -2.74 3.83 -4.62
CA GLN A 91 -2.66 3.67 -6.06
C GLN A 91 -2.52 5.02 -6.75
N MET A 92 -3.39 5.98 -6.44
CA MET A 92 -3.33 7.34 -6.99
C MET A 92 -1.99 8.02 -6.68
N ALA A 93 -1.48 7.92 -5.45
CA ALA A 93 -0.20 8.49 -5.06
C ALA A 93 0.97 7.89 -5.85
N THR A 94 0.92 6.58 -6.10
CA THR A 94 1.95 5.87 -6.89
C THR A 94 1.92 6.27 -8.36
N GLU A 95 0.74 6.30 -8.98
CA GLU A 95 0.55 6.67 -10.39
C GLU A 95 0.98 8.12 -10.67
N LEU A 96 0.77 9.01 -9.72
CA LEU A 96 1.09 10.44 -9.83
C LEU A 96 2.51 10.79 -9.35
N GLY A 97 3.27 9.81 -8.84
CA GLY A 97 4.60 10.04 -8.29
C GLY A 97 4.61 10.93 -7.02
N LEU A 98 3.47 11.01 -6.32
CA LEU A 98 3.29 11.79 -5.08
C LEU A 98 3.53 10.98 -3.81
N ALA A 99 3.77 9.68 -3.93
CA ALA A 99 4.03 8.83 -2.79
C ALA A 99 5.26 9.31 -1.99
N PRO A 100 5.18 9.33 -0.64
CA PRO A 100 6.27 9.81 0.19
C PRO A 100 7.54 8.99 -0.02
N LYS A 101 8.64 9.63 -0.44
CA LYS A 101 9.92 8.98 -0.76
C LYS A 101 10.58 8.27 0.42
N THR A 102 10.19 8.59 1.62
CA THR A 102 10.69 8.00 2.86
C THR A 102 10.11 6.62 3.17
N HIS A 103 9.09 6.18 2.45
CA HIS A 103 8.42 4.92 2.73
C HIS A 103 9.12 3.72 2.06
N LYS A 104 9.98 3.07 2.83
CA LYS A 104 10.62 1.80 2.49
C LYS A 104 9.63 0.68 2.10
N MET A 105 8.39 0.77 2.58
CA MET A 105 7.30 -0.15 2.22
C MET A 105 6.92 -0.09 0.74
N GLN A 106 7.00 1.10 0.12
CA GLN A 106 6.72 1.26 -1.31
C GLN A 106 7.72 0.45 -2.15
N ASP A 107 9.01 0.52 -1.81
CA ASP A 107 10.04 -0.28 -2.47
C ASP A 107 9.80 -1.78 -2.31
N MET A 108 9.38 -2.21 -1.12
CA MET A 108 9.03 -3.61 -0.85
C MET A 108 7.84 -4.06 -1.70
N TYR A 109 6.75 -3.28 -1.78
CA TYR A 109 5.60 -3.59 -2.64
C TYR A 109 6.00 -3.69 -4.11
N HIS A 110 6.85 -2.77 -4.59
CA HIS A 110 7.31 -2.79 -5.98
C HIS A 110 8.18 -4.02 -6.30
N ILE A 111 9.08 -4.39 -5.38
CA ILE A 111 9.90 -5.60 -5.54
C ILE A 111 9.03 -6.85 -5.50
N PHE A 112 8.07 -6.91 -4.58
CA PHE A 112 7.12 -8.00 -4.43
C PHE A 112 6.28 -8.19 -5.70
N HIS A 113 5.73 -7.11 -6.25
CA HIS A 113 4.95 -7.14 -7.48
C HIS A 113 5.78 -7.66 -8.66
N LYS A 114 7.00 -7.14 -8.84
CA LYS A 114 7.91 -7.62 -9.89
C LYS A 114 8.31 -9.10 -9.76
N ASP A 115 8.41 -9.58 -8.54
CA ASP A 115 8.72 -10.99 -8.29
C ASP A 115 7.55 -11.89 -8.71
N ILE A 116 6.31 -11.48 -8.40
CA ILE A 116 5.09 -12.19 -8.84
C ILE A 116 4.97 -12.18 -10.35
N GLU A 117 5.16 -11.03 -11.01
CA GLU A 117 5.10 -10.93 -12.47
C GLU A 117 6.08 -11.87 -13.16
N ARG A 118 7.32 -11.98 -12.64
CA ARG A 118 8.39 -12.76 -13.28
C ARG A 118 8.33 -14.26 -13.01
N HIS A 119 7.94 -14.63 -11.80
CA HIS A 119 8.05 -16.00 -11.32
C HIS A 119 6.69 -16.61 -10.99
N GLY A 120 5.62 -15.80 -10.94
CA GLY A 120 4.29 -16.18 -10.46
C GLY A 120 4.24 -16.50 -8.97
N ARG A 121 5.36 -16.38 -8.27
CA ARG A 121 5.51 -16.68 -6.84
C ARG A 121 6.60 -15.81 -6.23
N VAL A 122 6.42 -15.43 -4.97
CA VAL A 122 7.42 -14.66 -4.23
C VAL A 122 8.42 -15.59 -3.57
N SER A 123 9.70 -15.29 -3.73
CA SER A 123 10.78 -15.90 -2.97
C SER A 123 11.28 -14.95 -1.90
N ALA A 124 11.26 -15.39 -0.63
CA ALA A 124 11.71 -14.59 0.49
C ALA A 124 13.17 -14.11 0.32
N ILE A 125 14.05 -14.97 -0.22
CA ILE A 125 15.46 -14.63 -0.47
C ILE A 125 15.57 -13.57 -1.55
N HIS A 126 14.86 -13.72 -2.68
CA HIS A 126 14.88 -12.73 -3.76
C HIS A 126 14.34 -11.37 -3.30
N LEU A 127 13.22 -11.38 -2.59
CA LEU A 127 12.62 -10.17 -2.03
C LEU A 127 13.60 -9.45 -1.11
N MET A 128 14.18 -10.18 -0.15
CA MET A 128 15.08 -9.61 0.84
C MET A 128 16.42 -9.16 0.24
N SER A 129 16.97 -9.89 -0.73
CA SER A 129 18.23 -9.49 -1.38
C SER A 129 18.05 -8.21 -2.19
N ARG A 130 16.98 -8.08 -2.97
CA ARG A 130 16.67 -6.86 -3.73
C ARG A 130 16.35 -5.68 -2.84
N TYR A 131 15.61 -5.93 -1.76
CA TYR A 131 15.33 -4.91 -0.75
C TYR A 131 16.63 -4.46 -0.07
N GLY A 132 17.50 -5.39 0.30
CA GLY A 132 18.77 -5.10 0.92
C GLY A 132 19.74 -4.32 0.03
N MET A 133 19.73 -4.55 -1.29
CA MET A 133 20.50 -3.72 -2.23
C MET A 133 20.08 -2.25 -2.24
N LYS A 134 18.78 -1.98 -2.04
CA LYS A 134 18.26 -0.61 -1.94
C LYS A 134 18.42 0.01 -0.55
N HIS A 135 18.38 -0.81 0.50
CA HIS A 135 18.41 -0.39 1.90
C HIS A 135 19.45 -1.17 2.71
N PRO A 136 20.75 -1.00 2.43
CA PRO A 136 21.81 -1.80 3.06
C PRO A 136 21.87 -1.64 4.58
N GLY A 137 21.59 -0.44 5.11
CA GLY A 137 21.56 -0.19 6.54
C GLY A 137 20.53 -1.01 7.32
N ASP A 138 19.36 -1.26 6.71
CA ASP A 138 18.30 -2.07 7.34
C ASP A 138 18.65 -3.56 7.38
N MET A 139 19.48 -4.02 6.42
CA MET A 139 19.88 -5.42 6.35
C MET A 139 20.94 -5.77 7.38
N LEU A 140 21.86 -4.84 7.71
CA LEU A 140 22.91 -5.07 8.71
C LEU A 140 22.31 -5.48 10.07
N GLY A 141 21.25 -4.78 10.52
CA GLY A 141 20.55 -5.11 11.78
C GLY A 141 19.80 -6.46 11.75
N LYS A 142 19.52 -7.01 10.56
CA LYS A 142 18.76 -8.26 10.40
C LYS A 142 19.61 -9.47 10.00
N MET A 143 20.93 -9.28 9.83
CA MET A 143 21.84 -10.37 9.41
C MET A 143 21.84 -11.54 10.39
N SER A 144 21.82 -11.29 11.70
CA SER A 144 21.78 -12.35 12.72
C SER A 144 20.52 -13.21 12.60
N LEU A 145 19.37 -12.57 12.35
CA LEU A 145 18.09 -13.27 12.12
C LEU A 145 18.14 -14.10 10.83
N GLY A 146 18.69 -13.52 9.75
CA GLY A 146 18.88 -14.23 8.48
C GLY A 146 19.73 -15.49 8.63
N LEU A 147 20.83 -15.39 9.38
CA LEU A 147 21.72 -16.53 9.65
C LEU A 147 21.03 -17.61 10.49
N GLN A 148 20.22 -17.23 11.48
CA GLN A 148 19.43 -18.17 12.28
C GLN A 148 18.38 -18.91 11.43
N LEU A 149 17.68 -18.19 10.54
CA LEU A 149 16.71 -18.79 9.63
C LEU A 149 17.38 -19.76 8.65
N PHE A 150 18.56 -19.40 8.14
CA PHE A 150 19.35 -20.27 7.27
C PHE A 150 19.77 -21.55 7.99
N LYS A 151 20.32 -21.45 9.21
CA LYS A 151 20.71 -22.63 10.04
C LYS A 151 19.54 -23.56 10.35
N LYS A 152 18.31 -23.02 10.42
CA LYS A 152 17.09 -23.79 10.67
C LYS A 152 16.41 -24.31 9.40
N ASN A 153 17.06 -24.24 8.25
CA ASN A 153 16.50 -24.62 6.94
C ASN A 153 15.11 -23.99 6.64
N ARG A 154 14.89 -22.75 7.09
CA ARG A 154 13.63 -22.02 6.89
C ARG A 154 13.67 -21.11 5.67
N LEU A 155 14.81 -21.03 4.96
CA LEU A 155 14.97 -20.22 3.76
C LEU A 155 15.05 -21.14 2.54
N GLU A 156 14.11 -21.01 1.62
CA GLU A 156 14.15 -21.66 0.31
C GLU A 156 15.20 -20.95 -0.57
N ILE A 157 16.35 -21.58 -0.80
CA ILE A 157 17.46 -20.99 -1.58
C ILE A 157 17.10 -20.94 -3.07
N SER A 158 16.35 -21.91 -3.56
CA SER A 158 15.94 -21.99 -4.97
C SER A 158 14.53 -21.41 -5.16
N PRO A 159 14.37 -20.31 -5.90
CA PRO A 159 13.06 -19.76 -6.17
C PRO A 159 12.24 -20.73 -7.03
N GLN A 160 11.15 -21.22 -6.49
CA GLN A 160 10.20 -22.02 -7.23
C GLN A 160 9.43 -21.12 -8.21
N LYS A 161 9.38 -21.50 -9.49
CA LYS A 161 8.59 -20.83 -10.51
C LYS A 161 7.31 -21.62 -10.76
N ILE A 162 6.20 -20.93 -11.04
CA ILE A 162 5.01 -21.60 -11.56
C ILE A 162 5.26 -22.03 -13.02
N LYS A 163 4.57 -23.08 -13.46
CA LYS A 163 4.75 -23.64 -14.82
C LYS A 163 4.44 -22.62 -15.93
N HIS A 164 3.46 -21.74 -15.72
CA HIS A 164 2.97 -20.78 -16.73
C HIS A 164 2.76 -19.38 -16.15
N PRO A 165 3.83 -18.62 -15.85
CA PRO A 165 3.71 -17.26 -15.27
C PRO A 165 2.99 -16.27 -16.21
N GLN A 166 3.04 -16.50 -17.53
CA GLN A 166 2.34 -15.68 -18.52
C GLN A 166 0.81 -15.69 -18.35
N HIS A 167 0.22 -16.76 -17.86
CA HIS A 167 -1.22 -16.83 -17.60
C HIS A 167 -1.62 -15.90 -16.42
N LEU A 168 -0.73 -15.74 -15.45
CA LEU A 168 -0.96 -14.83 -14.33
C LEU A 168 -0.99 -13.36 -14.80
N ALA A 169 -0.08 -12.96 -15.69
CA ALA A 169 -0.06 -11.61 -16.26
C ALA A 169 -1.38 -11.28 -16.99
N CYS A 170 -1.94 -12.25 -17.71
CA CYS A 170 -3.24 -12.12 -18.36
C CYS A 170 -4.37 -11.92 -17.34
N MET A 171 -4.36 -12.68 -16.24
CA MET A 171 -5.37 -12.55 -15.16
C MET A 171 -5.28 -11.23 -14.39
N LEU A 172 -4.08 -10.66 -14.29
CA LEU A 172 -3.85 -9.36 -13.63
C LEU A 172 -4.17 -8.16 -14.54
N GLY A 173 -4.66 -8.40 -15.76
CA GLY A 173 -5.05 -7.34 -16.70
C GLY A 173 -3.87 -6.62 -17.35
N GLU A 174 -2.64 -7.09 -17.15
CA GLU A 174 -1.49 -6.60 -17.87
C GLU A 174 -1.44 -7.22 -19.26
N LYS A 175 -1.48 -6.36 -20.30
CA LYS A 175 -1.26 -6.82 -21.67
C LYS A 175 0.10 -7.50 -21.71
N ALA A 176 0.11 -8.80 -22.06
CA ALA A 176 1.32 -9.55 -22.25
C ALA A 176 2.29 -8.73 -23.11
N LYS A 177 3.35 -8.22 -22.52
CA LYS A 177 4.45 -7.65 -23.29
C LYS A 177 5.07 -8.79 -24.09
N LYS A 178 4.86 -8.75 -25.42
CA LYS A 178 5.58 -9.59 -26.37
C LYS A 178 7.08 -9.37 -26.27
#